data_c26595b7ed7c7afe1b27ab4a095f83bb
#
_entry.id   c26595b7ed7c7afe1b27ab4a095f83bb
#
_cell.length_a   1.000
_cell.length_b   1.000
_cell.length_c   1.000
_cell.angle_alpha   90.00
_cell.angle_beta   90.00
_cell.angle_gamma   90.00
#
_symmetry.space_group_name_H-M   'P 1'
#
loop_
_entity.id
_entity.type
_entity.pdbx_description
1 polymer ?
#
loop_
_entity_poly.entity_id
_entity_poly.type
_entity_poly.pdbx_seq_one_letter_code
_entity_poly.pdbx_strand_id
1 'polypeptide(L)'
;MKIGIIVAMDKELRQLQQLFSDGNVCVEKCGIGKVNAALGAQRMINEFHPDVIISSGCAGGNGDDINIQDVIVGSEVTYHDVYCGKAIDDTTVYGQVQGLPVRYQADPYLLRKSGELKVEGFEIHQGLIVTGDWFVDSKEKMRSIIDIFPEAKAVDMESCAIAQTCYINKVPFISFRVISDIPLRDTDASQYHDFWNTIAENSFQITKTFVNSL
;
A
#
# COMPACT_ATOMS: atom_id res chain seq x y z
N MET A 1 -11.47 -14.14 13.45
CA MET A 1 -11.21 -12.76 12.99
C MET A 1 -11.56 -12.69 11.51
N LYS A 2 -12.34 -11.68 11.11
CA LYS A 2 -12.67 -11.42 9.70
C LYS A 2 -11.63 -10.48 9.09
N ILE A 3 -11.05 -10.87 7.98
CA ILE A 3 -9.96 -10.14 7.33
C ILE A 3 -10.42 -9.67 5.94
N GLY A 4 -10.48 -8.36 5.73
CA GLY A 4 -10.69 -7.78 4.42
C GLY A 4 -9.35 -7.51 3.73
N ILE A 5 -9.17 -8.00 2.50
CA ILE A 5 -8.00 -7.70 1.68
C ILE A 5 -8.46 -6.91 0.46
N ILE A 6 -7.86 -5.75 0.25
CA ILE A 6 -8.21 -4.85 -0.86
C ILE A 6 -7.02 -4.76 -1.81
N VAL A 7 -7.29 -4.96 -3.08
CA VAL A 7 -6.35 -4.84 -4.19
C VAL A 7 -6.87 -3.88 -5.25
N ALA A 8 -5.99 -3.32 -6.09
CA ALA A 8 -6.37 -2.37 -7.11
C ALA A 8 -6.71 -3.01 -8.45
N MET A 9 -6.04 -4.10 -8.82
CA MET A 9 -6.05 -4.64 -10.18
C MET A 9 -6.51 -6.10 -10.26
N ASP A 10 -7.04 -6.49 -11.44
CA ASP A 10 -7.43 -7.89 -11.69
C ASP A 10 -6.26 -8.88 -11.60
N LYS A 11 -5.06 -8.43 -11.94
CA LYS A 11 -3.84 -9.26 -11.83
C LYS A 11 -3.54 -9.59 -10.36
N GLU A 12 -3.65 -8.63 -9.46
CA GLU A 12 -3.47 -8.80 -8.01
C GLU A 12 -4.58 -9.66 -7.42
N LEU A 13 -5.83 -9.37 -7.81
CA LEU A 13 -6.99 -10.14 -7.35
C LEU A 13 -6.85 -11.64 -7.66
N ARG A 14 -6.47 -11.98 -8.89
CA ARG A 14 -6.29 -13.38 -9.30
C ARG A 14 -5.21 -14.09 -8.48
N GLN A 15 -4.12 -13.40 -8.15
CA GLN A 15 -3.04 -13.96 -7.32
C GLN A 15 -3.50 -14.24 -5.89
N LEU A 16 -4.27 -13.33 -5.30
CA LEU A 16 -4.70 -13.44 -3.92
C LEU A 16 -5.93 -14.33 -3.71
N GLN A 17 -6.93 -14.27 -4.57
CA GLN A 17 -8.14 -15.09 -4.42
C GLN A 17 -7.86 -16.59 -4.39
N GLN A 18 -6.84 -17.05 -5.12
CA GLN A 18 -6.45 -18.46 -5.13
C GLN A 18 -5.81 -18.91 -3.80
N LEU A 19 -5.32 -17.98 -3.00
CA LEU A 19 -4.63 -18.26 -1.75
C LEU A 19 -5.57 -18.47 -0.57
N PHE A 20 -6.80 -18.01 -0.66
CA PHE A 20 -7.77 -18.02 0.43
C PHE A 20 -9.06 -18.72 0.01
N SER A 21 -9.45 -19.71 0.81
CA SER A 21 -10.72 -20.46 0.66
C SER A 21 -11.60 -20.38 1.92
N ASP A 22 -11.11 -19.72 2.98
CA ASP A 22 -11.80 -19.55 4.24
C ASP A 22 -12.80 -18.38 4.15
N GLY A 23 -14.02 -18.59 4.56
CA GLY A 23 -15.07 -17.56 4.62
C GLY A 23 -14.78 -16.39 5.58
N ASN A 24 -13.71 -16.48 6.38
CA ASN A 24 -13.25 -15.39 7.23
C ASN A 24 -12.32 -14.39 6.49
N VAL A 25 -11.89 -14.70 5.27
CA VAL A 25 -11.08 -13.81 4.44
C VAL A 25 -11.86 -13.41 3.20
N CYS A 26 -12.04 -12.12 3.01
CA CYS A 26 -12.65 -11.55 1.81
C CYS A 26 -11.60 -10.77 1.02
N VAL A 27 -11.40 -11.12 -0.25
CA VAL A 27 -10.47 -10.42 -1.15
C VAL A 27 -11.27 -9.72 -2.23
N GLU A 28 -11.17 -8.40 -2.29
CA GLU A 28 -11.91 -7.57 -3.25
C GLU A 28 -11.02 -6.61 -4.03
N LYS A 29 -11.41 -6.38 -5.29
CA LYS A 29 -10.83 -5.34 -6.12
C LYS A 29 -11.57 -4.03 -5.93
N CYS A 30 -10.85 -2.96 -5.59
CA CYS A 30 -11.38 -1.61 -5.55
C CYS A 30 -11.29 -0.87 -6.90
N GLY A 31 -10.25 -1.10 -7.68
CA GLY A 31 -9.81 -0.29 -8.82
C GLY A 31 -8.66 0.64 -8.44
N ILE A 32 -7.99 1.20 -9.46
CA ILE A 32 -6.80 2.05 -9.30
C ILE A 32 -7.21 3.45 -8.84
N GLY A 33 -6.39 4.03 -7.95
CA GLY A 33 -6.47 5.41 -7.51
C GLY A 33 -7.32 5.66 -6.27
N LYS A 34 -7.15 6.84 -5.68
CA LYS A 34 -7.65 7.19 -4.34
C LYS A 34 -9.16 7.06 -4.18
N VAL A 35 -9.93 7.52 -5.16
CA VAL A 35 -11.40 7.47 -5.09
C VAL A 35 -11.89 6.02 -5.10
N ASN A 36 -11.38 5.21 -6.03
CA ASN A 36 -11.73 3.79 -6.11
C ASN A 36 -11.33 3.04 -4.83
N ALA A 37 -10.16 3.33 -4.32
CA ALA A 37 -9.63 2.75 -3.08
C ALA A 37 -10.51 3.06 -1.86
N ALA A 38 -10.91 4.32 -1.70
CA ALA A 38 -11.81 4.75 -0.62
C ALA A 38 -13.20 4.10 -0.73
N LEU A 39 -13.80 4.08 -1.93
CA LEU A 39 -15.10 3.46 -2.17
C LEU A 39 -15.04 1.93 -1.94
N GLY A 40 -13.97 1.27 -2.38
CA GLY A 40 -13.76 -0.16 -2.16
C GLY A 40 -13.63 -0.50 -0.68
N ALA A 41 -12.83 0.29 0.05
CA ALA A 41 -12.66 0.12 1.50
C ALA A 41 -13.99 0.35 2.24
N GLN A 42 -14.75 1.38 1.90
CA GLN A 42 -16.05 1.64 2.52
C GLN A 42 -17.07 0.54 2.22
N ARG A 43 -17.09 0.01 0.99
CA ARG A 43 -17.94 -1.12 0.63
C ARG A 43 -17.57 -2.37 1.44
N MET A 44 -16.28 -2.72 1.50
CA MET A 44 -15.77 -3.83 2.29
C MET A 44 -16.19 -3.72 3.77
N ILE A 45 -16.07 -2.53 4.36
CA ILE A 45 -16.48 -2.28 5.75
C ILE A 45 -17.98 -2.51 5.93
N ASN A 46 -18.80 -1.99 5.01
CA ASN A 46 -20.26 -2.04 5.13
C ASN A 46 -20.86 -3.43 4.88
N GLU A 47 -20.26 -4.20 3.97
CA GLU A 47 -20.83 -5.48 3.52
C GLU A 47 -20.23 -6.68 4.26
N PHE A 48 -18.91 -6.68 4.45
CA PHE A 48 -18.20 -7.79 5.07
C PHE A 48 -18.00 -7.63 6.58
N HIS A 49 -17.96 -6.38 7.08
CA HIS A 49 -17.69 -6.04 8.49
C HIS A 49 -16.38 -6.68 8.99
N PRO A 50 -15.23 -6.35 8.38
CA PRO A 50 -13.95 -6.93 8.74
C PRO A 50 -13.47 -6.41 10.10
N ASP A 51 -12.76 -7.25 10.84
CA ASP A 51 -12.04 -6.85 12.06
C ASP A 51 -10.75 -6.09 11.70
N VAL A 52 -10.16 -6.37 10.53
CA VAL A 52 -8.98 -5.69 10.00
C VAL A 52 -9.07 -5.55 8.48
N ILE A 53 -8.44 -4.51 7.92
CA ILE A 53 -8.24 -4.34 6.48
C ILE A 53 -6.76 -4.37 6.15
N ILE A 54 -6.42 -5.20 5.17
CA ILE A 54 -5.09 -5.28 4.55
C ILE A 54 -5.19 -4.68 3.15
N SER A 55 -4.44 -3.61 2.88
CA SER A 55 -4.19 -3.16 1.51
C SER A 55 -3.03 -3.97 0.94
N SER A 56 -3.25 -4.69 -0.15
CA SER A 56 -2.21 -5.51 -0.77
C SER A 56 -2.08 -5.18 -2.26
N GLY A 57 -0.86 -5.08 -2.75
CA GLY A 57 -0.62 -4.71 -4.15
C GLY A 57 0.84 -4.47 -4.46
N CYS A 58 1.10 -3.90 -5.63
CA CYS A 58 2.42 -3.49 -6.05
C CYS A 58 2.70 -2.02 -5.74
N ALA A 59 3.98 -1.64 -5.77
CA ALA A 59 4.43 -0.25 -5.61
C ALA A 59 5.79 -0.04 -6.28
N GLY A 60 6.08 1.20 -6.64
CA GLY A 60 7.43 1.64 -6.97
C GLY A 60 8.28 1.80 -5.72
N GLY A 61 9.46 1.21 -5.71
CA GLY A 61 10.40 1.22 -4.58
C GLY A 61 11.30 2.45 -4.54
N ASN A 62 11.76 2.81 -3.34
CA ASN A 62 12.76 3.85 -3.09
C ASN A 62 13.72 3.45 -1.98
N GLY A 63 15.01 3.55 -2.25
CA GLY A 63 16.11 3.25 -1.35
C GLY A 63 17.18 2.40 -2.02
N ASP A 64 18.43 2.53 -1.57
CA ASP A 64 19.54 1.75 -2.11
C ASP A 64 19.48 0.28 -1.69
N ASP A 65 18.82 0.03 -0.56
CA ASP A 65 18.58 -1.28 0.05
C ASP A 65 17.32 -1.98 -0.47
N ILE A 66 16.53 -1.35 -1.34
CA ILE A 66 15.28 -1.89 -1.86
C ILE A 66 15.49 -2.48 -3.26
N ASN A 67 14.96 -3.67 -3.48
CA ASN A 67 15.03 -4.39 -4.75
C ASN A 67 13.64 -4.80 -5.26
N ILE A 68 13.56 -5.15 -6.53
CA ILE A 68 12.34 -5.73 -7.12
C ILE A 68 12.02 -7.03 -6.38
N GLN A 69 10.75 -7.27 -6.09
CA GLN A 69 10.18 -8.34 -5.26
C GLN A 69 10.31 -8.13 -3.74
N ASP A 70 11.13 -7.21 -3.24
CA ASP A 70 11.08 -6.87 -1.83
C ASP A 70 9.68 -6.41 -1.42
N VAL A 71 9.38 -6.54 -0.15
CA VAL A 71 8.07 -6.16 0.39
C VAL A 71 8.22 -4.98 1.34
N ILE A 72 7.48 -3.92 1.07
CA ILE A 72 7.35 -2.80 1.99
C ILE A 72 6.05 -2.98 2.78
N VAL A 73 6.19 -3.12 4.09
CA VAL A 73 5.08 -3.03 5.04
C VAL A 73 4.96 -1.57 5.47
N GLY A 74 3.83 -0.94 5.14
CA GLY A 74 3.58 0.44 5.52
C GLY A 74 3.44 0.56 7.04
N SER A 75 4.48 1.03 7.72
CA SER A 75 4.37 1.42 9.14
C SER A 75 3.49 2.65 9.30
N GLU A 76 3.54 3.52 8.30
CA GLU A 76 2.68 4.68 8.14
C GLU A 76 2.48 4.98 6.66
N VAL A 77 1.38 5.68 6.34
CA VAL A 77 1.07 6.11 4.99
C VAL A 77 0.64 7.57 4.95
N THR A 78 0.94 8.28 3.85
CA THR A 78 0.55 9.67 3.62
C THR A 78 0.29 9.93 2.14
N TYR A 79 -0.30 11.09 1.81
CA TYR A 79 -0.46 11.51 0.41
C TYR A 79 0.76 12.29 -0.08
N HIS A 80 1.22 12.01 -1.29
CA HIS A 80 2.27 12.80 -1.93
C HIS A 80 1.73 13.86 -2.88
N ASP A 81 0.41 13.92 -3.09
CA ASP A 81 -0.25 14.82 -4.04
C ASP A 81 -1.38 15.67 -3.41
N VAL A 82 -1.41 15.76 -2.07
CA VAL A 82 -2.40 16.55 -1.33
C VAL A 82 -1.74 17.77 -0.68
N TYR A 83 -2.35 18.94 -0.90
CA TYR A 83 -1.94 20.17 -0.26
C TYR A 83 -3.13 21.09 -0.04
N CYS A 84 -3.54 21.28 1.21
CA CYS A 84 -4.68 22.15 1.57
C CYS A 84 -4.32 23.61 1.82
N GLY A 85 -3.03 23.97 1.68
CA GLY A 85 -2.57 25.37 1.66
C GLY A 85 -2.41 26.02 3.04
N LYS A 86 -1.20 26.48 3.36
CA LYS A 86 -0.90 27.23 4.57
C LYS A 86 -1.62 28.59 4.64
N ALA A 87 -2.09 29.12 3.50
CA ALA A 87 -2.85 30.35 3.47
C ALA A 87 -4.26 30.21 4.10
N ILE A 88 -4.78 28.97 4.20
CA ILE A 88 -6.07 28.68 4.83
C ILE A 88 -5.86 28.31 6.30
N ASP A 89 -4.81 27.51 6.58
CA ASP A 89 -4.42 27.07 7.91
C ASP A 89 -2.89 26.93 7.94
N ASP A 90 -2.22 27.77 8.72
CA ASP A 90 -0.76 27.83 8.81
C ASP A 90 -0.14 26.57 9.43
N THR A 91 -0.95 25.75 10.10
CA THR A 91 -0.56 24.45 10.66
C THR A 91 -0.61 23.31 9.64
N THR A 92 -1.23 23.53 8.46
CA THR A 92 -1.32 22.51 7.39
C THR A 92 0.07 22.16 6.85
N VAL A 93 0.36 20.87 6.79
CA VAL A 93 1.57 20.32 6.17
C VAL A 93 1.25 19.62 4.84
N TYR A 94 2.27 19.43 4.01
CA TYR A 94 2.12 18.71 2.75
C TYR A 94 1.73 17.23 3.02
N GLY A 95 0.81 16.69 2.23
CA GLY A 95 0.24 15.36 2.40
C GLY A 95 -0.98 15.30 3.31
N GLN A 96 -1.29 16.38 4.04
CA GLN A 96 -2.41 16.43 4.97
C GLN A 96 -3.70 16.93 4.31
N VAL A 97 -4.78 16.17 4.49
CA VAL A 97 -6.15 16.67 4.33
C VAL A 97 -6.51 17.43 5.59
N GLN A 98 -6.97 18.67 5.45
CA GLN A 98 -7.30 19.55 6.58
C GLN A 98 -8.26 18.86 7.56
N GLY A 99 -7.94 18.93 8.86
CA GLY A 99 -8.74 18.32 9.93
C GLY A 99 -8.51 16.79 10.09
N LEU A 100 -7.63 16.19 9.31
CA LEU A 100 -7.28 14.78 9.40
C LEU A 100 -5.78 14.61 9.73
N PRO A 101 -5.35 13.40 10.16
CA PRO A 101 -3.94 13.12 10.41
C PRO A 101 -3.06 13.39 9.18
N VAL A 102 -1.83 13.84 9.40
CA VAL A 102 -0.81 13.97 8.35
C VAL A 102 -0.41 12.59 7.83
N ARG A 103 -0.29 11.63 8.75
CA ARG A 103 0.09 10.24 8.48
C ARG A 103 -0.86 9.30 9.20
N TYR A 104 -1.27 8.26 8.51
CA TYR A 104 -2.09 7.18 9.06
C TYR A 104 -1.15 6.03 9.45
N GLN A 105 -1.13 5.71 10.75
CA GLN A 105 -0.30 4.63 11.28
C GLN A 105 -0.95 3.28 10.99
N ALA A 106 -0.14 2.28 10.69
CA ALA A 106 -0.59 0.90 10.73
C ALA A 106 -1.01 0.51 12.15
N ASP A 107 -1.92 -0.43 12.26
CA ASP A 107 -2.28 -0.97 13.58
C ASP A 107 -1.04 -1.56 14.27
N PRO A 108 -0.74 -1.20 15.54
CA PRO A 108 0.50 -1.61 16.21
C PRO A 108 0.64 -3.13 16.39
N TYR A 109 -0.47 -3.85 16.55
CA TYR A 109 -0.45 -5.31 16.65
C TYR A 109 -0.09 -5.93 15.29
N LEU A 110 -0.75 -5.48 14.22
CA LEU A 110 -0.49 -5.96 12.86
C LEU A 110 0.94 -5.64 12.42
N LEU A 111 1.44 -4.43 12.73
CA LEU A 111 2.81 -4.03 12.39
C LEU A 111 3.85 -4.89 13.11
N ARG A 112 3.66 -5.17 14.40
CA ARG A 112 4.54 -6.07 15.15
C ARG A 112 4.53 -7.47 14.55
N LYS A 113 3.34 -7.99 14.24
CA LYS A 113 3.19 -9.32 13.60
C LYS A 113 3.89 -9.39 12.25
N SER A 114 3.83 -8.34 11.45
CA SER A 114 4.56 -8.31 10.18
C SER A 114 6.09 -8.37 10.35
N GLY A 115 6.62 -7.83 11.44
CA GLY A 115 8.05 -7.89 11.75
C GLY A 115 8.54 -9.27 12.18
N GLU A 116 7.64 -10.21 12.53
CA GLU A 116 7.97 -11.59 12.88
C GLU A 116 8.06 -12.50 11.63
N LEU A 117 7.62 -12.01 10.46
CA LEU A 117 7.57 -12.79 9.23
C LEU A 117 8.98 -13.07 8.70
N LYS A 118 9.16 -14.30 8.25
CA LYS A 118 10.34 -14.72 7.47
C LYS A 118 9.81 -15.47 6.25
N VAL A 119 10.10 -14.97 5.09
CA VAL A 119 9.72 -15.61 3.83
C VAL A 119 10.98 -15.75 3.00
N GLU A 120 11.26 -16.95 2.54
CA GLU A 120 12.44 -17.23 1.72
C GLU A 120 12.32 -16.52 0.36
N GLY A 121 13.38 -15.86 -0.04
CA GLY A 121 13.45 -15.17 -1.34
C GLY A 121 12.92 -13.73 -1.35
N PHE A 122 12.44 -13.20 -0.21
CA PHE A 122 11.94 -11.83 -0.10
C PHE A 122 12.55 -11.10 1.11
N GLU A 123 13.03 -9.88 0.89
CA GLU A 123 13.35 -8.98 1.98
C GLU A 123 12.10 -8.19 2.39
N ILE A 124 11.88 -8.05 3.69
CA ILE A 124 10.72 -7.34 4.24
C ILE A 124 11.22 -6.10 4.97
N HIS A 125 10.80 -4.94 4.49
CA HIS A 125 11.12 -3.66 5.09
C HIS A 125 9.86 -3.02 5.68
N GLN A 126 10.00 -2.29 6.76
CA GLN A 126 8.94 -1.44 7.29
C GLN A 126 9.28 0.03 7.01
N GLY A 127 8.30 0.83 6.62
CA GLY A 127 8.55 2.24 6.34
C GLY A 127 7.35 3.00 5.82
N LEU A 128 7.59 4.26 5.46
CA LEU A 128 6.59 5.14 4.89
C LEU A 128 6.25 4.73 3.46
N ILE A 129 4.95 4.57 3.19
CA ILE A 129 4.40 4.51 1.83
C ILE A 129 3.73 5.84 1.52
N VAL A 130 4.03 6.43 0.36
CA VAL A 130 3.40 7.67 -0.08
C VAL A 130 2.47 7.41 -1.26
N THR A 131 1.23 7.90 -1.16
CA THR A 131 0.13 7.60 -2.09
C THR A 131 -0.28 8.83 -2.89
N GLY A 132 -0.58 8.67 -4.18
CA GLY A 132 -1.20 9.71 -4.99
C GLY A 132 -1.78 9.18 -6.29
N ASP A 133 -2.63 9.98 -6.96
CA ASP A 133 -3.24 9.60 -8.24
C ASP A 133 -2.26 9.84 -9.41
N TRP A 134 -1.08 9.25 -9.31
CA TRP A 134 -0.03 9.34 -10.31
C TRP A 134 0.76 8.04 -10.38
N PHE A 135 0.78 7.40 -11.55
CA PHE A 135 1.71 6.32 -11.83
C PHE A 135 3.12 6.91 -12.03
N VAL A 136 4.03 6.61 -11.10
CA VAL A 136 5.37 7.20 -11.08
C VAL A 136 6.29 6.42 -12.02
N ASP A 137 6.32 6.84 -13.29
CA ASP A 137 7.05 6.21 -14.39
C ASP A 137 8.36 6.92 -14.77
N SER A 138 8.73 7.94 -14.02
CA SER A 138 9.94 8.74 -14.35
C SER A 138 10.76 9.10 -13.12
N LYS A 139 12.08 9.20 -13.33
CA LYS A 139 13.04 9.64 -12.30
C LYS A 139 12.75 11.05 -11.81
N GLU A 140 12.30 11.93 -12.69
CA GLU A 140 11.96 13.31 -12.36
C GLU A 140 10.78 13.35 -11.37
N LYS A 141 9.72 12.62 -11.70
CA LYS A 141 8.53 12.54 -10.81
C LYS A 141 8.90 11.94 -9.48
N MET A 142 9.65 10.84 -9.47
CA MET A 142 10.08 10.21 -8.21
C MET A 142 10.93 11.16 -7.37
N ARG A 143 11.90 11.89 -7.97
CA ARG A 143 12.69 12.89 -7.25
C ARG A 143 11.82 13.97 -6.62
N SER A 144 10.83 14.49 -7.36
CA SER A 144 9.91 15.51 -6.83
C SER A 144 9.12 15.03 -5.59
N ILE A 145 8.87 13.74 -5.49
CA ILE A 145 8.20 13.13 -4.34
C ILE A 145 9.18 12.98 -3.17
N ILE A 146 10.36 12.40 -3.40
CA ILE A 146 11.34 12.17 -2.32
C ILE A 146 12.00 13.45 -1.81
N ASP A 147 12.01 14.52 -2.59
CA ASP A 147 12.43 15.85 -2.10
C ASP A 147 11.52 16.35 -0.96
N ILE A 148 10.25 15.93 -0.95
CA ILE A 148 9.27 16.26 0.10
C ILE A 148 9.23 15.15 1.16
N PHE A 149 9.38 13.89 0.76
CA PHE A 149 9.29 12.71 1.63
C PHE A 149 10.56 11.85 1.51
N PRO A 150 11.71 12.33 2.01
CA PRO A 150 13.00 11.64 1.81
C PRO A 150 13.05 10.26 2.48
N GLU A 151 12.21 10.01 3.47
CA GLU A 151 12.11 8.71 4.17
C GLU A 151 11.15 7.72 3.52
N ALA A 152 10.46 8.10 2.42
CA ALA A 152 9.55 7.20 1.73
C ALA A 152 10.29 5.96 1.19
N LYS A 153 9.76 4.78 1.47
CA LYS A 153 10.28 3.49 0.99
C LYS A 153 9.54 3.00 -0.26
N ALA A 154 8.30 3.42 -0.44
CA ALA A 154 7.50 3.06 -1.62
C ALA A 154 6.50 4.15 -1.99
N VAL A 155 6.11 4.14 -3.27
CA VAL A 155 5.07 4.99 -3.83
C VAL A 155 3.98 4.13 -4.46
N ASP A 156 2.72 4.43 -4.14
CA ASP A 156 1.55 3.72 -4.66
C ASP A 156 0.38 4.67 -4.98
N MET A 157 -0.79 4.12 -5.30
CA MET A 157 -1.96 4.92 -5.66
C MET A 157 -3.17 4.68 -4.73
N GLU A 158 -3.11 3.81 -3.72
CA GLU A 158 -4.28 3.40 -2.94
C GLU A 158 -4.10 3.41 -1.41
N SER A 159 -2.92 3.06 -0.89
CA SER A 159 -2.72 2.74 0.54
C SER A 159 -3.26 3.82 1.47
N CYS A 160 -2.94 5.08 1.22
CA CYS A 160 -3.36 6.16 2.10
C CYS A 160 -4.88 6.39 2.06
N ALA A 161 -5.53 6.22 0.90
CA ALA A 161 -6.99 6.38 0.79
C ALA A 161 -7.75 5.26 1.52
N ILE A 162 -7.22 4.02 1.47
CA ILE A 162 -7.76 2.90 2.26
C ILE A 162 -7.53 3.18 3.75
N ALA A 163 -6.32 3.60 4.14
CA ALA A 163 -5.98 3.92 5.53
C ALA A 163 -6.85 5.06 6.10
N GLN A 164 -7.08 6.11 5.33
CA GLN A 164 -7.97 7.22 5.72
C GLN A 164 -9.40 6.72 5.95
N THR A 165 -9.91 5.87 5.05
CA THR A 165 -11.25 5.26 5.19
C THR A 165 -11.31 4.40 6.45
N CYS A 166 -10.29 3.58 6.70
CA CYS A 166 -10.19 2.76 7.90
C CYS A 166 -10.11 3.61 9.18
N TYR A 167 -9.33 4.70 9.17
CA TYR A 167 -9.24 5.64 10.27
C TYR A 167 -10.60 6.25 10.63
N ILE A 168 -11.34 6.74 9.64
CA ILE A 168 -12.67 7.33 9.84
C ILE A 168 -13.66 6.30 10.41
N ASN A 169 -13.59 5.05 9.95
CA ASN A 169 -14.45 3.95 10.38
C ASN A 169 -13.91 3.20 11.61
N LYS A 170 -12.74 3.55 12.13
CA LYS A 170 -12.08 2.92 13.29
C LYS A 170 -11.82 1.42 13.07
N VAL A 171 -11.44 1.04 11.86
CA VAL A 171 -11.05 -0.33 11.49
C VAL A 171 -9.52 -0.41 11.47
N PRO A 172 -8.89 -1.39 12.13
CA PRO A 172 -7.46 -1.64 12.04
C PRO A 172 -6.98 -1.83 10.60
N PHE A 173 -5.82 -1.26 10.27
CA PHE A 173 -5.28 -1.21 8.91
C PHE A 173 -3.80 -1.56 8.87
N ILE A 174 -3.37 -2.20 7.78
CA ILE A 174 -1.97 -2.36 7.40
C ILE A 174 -1.86 -2.45 5.87
N SER A 175 -0.73 -2.00 5.30
CA SER A 175 -0.44 -2.12 3.87
C SER A 175 0.78 -3.00 3.62
N PHE A 176 0.68 -3.88 2.61
CA PHE A 176 1.75 -4.70 2.06
C PHE A 176 1.93 -4.35 0.58
N ARG A 177 3.14 -3.92 0.20
CA ARG A 177 3.48 -3.58 -1.18
C ARG A 177 4.67 -4.39 -1.67
N VAL A 178 4.45 -5.19 -2.69
CA VAL A 178 5.53 -5.87 -3.42
C VAL A 178 6.14 -4.87 -4.39
N ILE A 179 7.44 -4.72 -4.36
CA ILE A 179 8.13 -3.79 -5.26
C ILE A 179 8.18 -4.36 -6.67
N SER A 180 7.46 -3.71 -7.56
CA SER A 180 7.40 -4.08 -8.99
C SER A 180 8.47 -3.41 -9.84
N ASP A 181 8.90 -2.23 -9.42
CA ASP A 181 9.84 -1.37 -10.13
C ASP A 181 10.52 -0.39 -9.18
N ILE A 182 11.61 0.19 -9.62
CA ILE A 182 12.33 1.23 -8.88
C ILE A 182 12.50 2.43 -9.80
N PRO A 183 11.59 3.43 -9.74
CA PRO A 183 11.53 4.51 -10.71
C PRO A 183 12.84 5.29 -10.88
N LEU A 184 13.68 5.37 -9.85
CA LEU A 184 15.00 5.99 -9.95
C LEU A 184 16.03 5.17 -10.74
N ARG A 185 15.80 3.86 -10.91
CA ARG A 185 16.68 2.92 -11.62
C ARG A 185 16.09 2.43 -12.94
N ASP A 186 14.80 2.74 -13.18
CA ASP A 186 14.07 2.32 -14.38
C ASP A 186 14.02 3.40 -15.44
N THR A 187 13.68 2.97 -16.66
CA THR A 187 13.32 3.82 -17.79
C THR A 187 12.09 3.23 -18.46
N ASP A 188 11.12 4.09 -18.78
CA ASP A 188 9.92 3.73 -19.54
C ASP A 188 9.08 2.59 -18.91
N ALA A 189 9.08 2.49 -17.56
CA ALA A 189 8.37 1.47 -16.79
C ALA A 189 8.69 0.01 -17.21
N SER A 190 9.89 -0.24 -17.74
CA SER A 190 10.30 -1.56 -18.23
C SER A 190 10.29 -2.59 -17.11
N GLN A 191 10.78 -2.24 -15.91
CA GLN A 191 10.78 -3.13 -14.75
C GLN A 191 9.35 -3.53 -14.33
N TYR A 192 8.40 -2.60 -14.35
CA TYR A 192 6.99 -2.88 -14.05
C TYR A 192 6.40 -3.89 -15.05
N HIS A 193 6.67 -3.72 -16.34
CA HIS A 193 6.22 -4.67 -17.36
C HIS A 193 6.86 -6.05 -17.18
N ASP A 194 8.16 -6.09 -16.94
CA ASP A 194 8.90 -7.34 -16.70
C ASP A 194 8.43 -8.06 -15.45
N PHE A 195 8.15 -7.33 -14.36
CA PHE A 195 7.58 -7.89 -13.14
C PHE A 195 6.30 -8.68 -13.43
N TRP A 196 5.34 -8.06 -14.13
CA TRP A 196 4.07 -8.70 -14.43
C TRP A 196 4.18 -9.85 -15.44
N ASN A 197 5.17 -9.83 -16.31
CA ASN A 197 5.37 -10.88 -17.31
C ASN A 197 6.12 -12.09 -16.79
N THR A 198 6.97 -11.92 -15.77
CA THR A 198 7.93 -12.96 -15.37
C THR A 198 7.93 -13.31 -13.89
N ILE A 199 7.62 -12.38 -12.99
CA ILE A 199 7.94 -12.47 -11.57
C ILE A 199 6.69 -12.47 -10.68
N ALA A 200 5.58 -11.92 -11.13
CA ALA A 200 4.39 -11.68 -10.29
C ALA A 200 3.76 -12.96 -9.71
N GLU A 201 4.00 -14.11 -10.32
CA GLU A 201 3.56 -15.40 -9.79
C GLU A 201 4.23 -15.67 -8.44
N ASN A 202 3.43 -15.89 -7.41
CA ASN A 202 3.85 -16.08 -6.01
C ASN A 202 4.31 -14.83 -5.24
N SER A 203 4.39 -13.65 -5.85
CA SER A 203 4.83 -12.43 -5.15
C SER A 203 3.91 -12.04 -3.98
N PHE A 204 2.67 -12.49 -3.97
CA PHE A 204 1.69 -12.19 -2.92
C PHE A 204 1.60 -13.25 -1.81
N GLN A 205 2.48 -14.25 -1.81
CA GLN A 205 2.54 -15.27 -0.74
C GLN A 205 2.82 -14.65 0.64
N ILE A 206 3.49 -13.50 0.69
CA ILE A 206 3.71 -12.77 1.93
C ILE A 206 2.39 -12.39 2.62
N THR A 207 1.40 -11.92 1.84
CA THR A 207 0.08 -11.57 2.38
C THR A 207 -0.61 -12.81 2.98
N LYS A 208 -0.50 -13.97 2.32
CA LYS A 208 -1.02 -15.23 2.85
C LYS A 208 -0.31 -15.64 4.14
N THR A 209 1.01 -15.58 4.15
CA THR A 209 1.81 -15.93 5.33
C THR A 209 1.45 -15.03 6.51
N PHE A 210 1.26 -13.74 6.25
CA PHE A 210 0.81 -12.79 7.26
C PHE A 210 -0.59 -13.14 7.80
N VAL A 211 -1.57 -13.33 6.92
CA VAL A 211 -2.93 -13.70 7.31
C VAL A 211 -2.95 -14.97 8.17
N ASN A 212 -2.15 -15.97 7.81
CA ASN A 212 -2.05 -17.23 8.57
C ASN A 212 -1.37 -17.05 9.96
N SER A 213 -0.70 -15.93 10.20
CA SER A 213 -0.05 -15.62 11.49
C SER A 213 -0.97 -14.87 12.47
N LEU A 214 -2.13 -14.41 11.99
CA LEU A 214 -3.14 -13.69 12.78
C LEU A 214 -4.15 -14.63 13.43
#